data_81418db4bd7edbb8ae1cdcf4e6e5928e
#
_entry.id   81418db4bd7edbb8ae1cdcf4e6e5928e
#
_cell.length_a   1.000
_cell.length_b   1.000
_cell.length_c   1.000
_cell.angle_alpha   90.00
_cell.angle_beta   90.00
_cell.angle_gamma   90.00
#
_symmetry.space_group_name_H-M   'P 1'
#
loop_
_entity.id
_entity.type
_entity.pdbx_description
1 polymer ?
#
loop_
_entity_poly.entity_id
_entity_poly.type
_entity_poly.pdbx_seq_one_letter_code
_entity_poly.pdbx_strand_id
1 'polypeptide(L)'
;MIDLNCIRQYRENNRIEAKLALGGLPESLWESYSSFANTLGGVILLGVEERKDKSFRPVDLPDPEGYVRQIRARLRDRKRVSADLLGPEGVTVEMAEGKRIVVIIVPRAERQDKPIFIDGDPLRGTYRRRGDGDYRCTPEEVRAMQRDARRRSGDTRPLGRLGFRALDPGSLQSYREDLLRQSPGEDWAAMSDPELLLRCGGARRGRDRALHPTGAGLLLLGRPAVIRREYPRYALRLREEGREELFRGNLYAFYHFCLRRLRESPTWDGHPLPEGVEDAFRAGLANCLINADYRGRGGIEVRIARDAVTLSNPGGFRMGMSAALAGGCSDPRNLGLMGMFRRIGLSDSQGRGIPGIFESWQKGGRGTPALRESFRPERTVLTLPRRPAPEIPMTARVTAWLRESQRSAVIAYLTSHITATEAELRSALRLPEGCCGELLYGLLADGTVTEAESSGEDLRYQLRP
;
A
#
# COMPACT_ATOMS: atom_id res chain seq x y z
N MET A 1 13.58 8.57 -12.70
CA MET A 1 13.21 9.15 -14.01
C MET A 1 13.74 8.23 -15.10
N ILE A 2 13.18 8.29 -16.29
CA ILE A 2 13.77 7.63 -17.47
C ILE A 2 14.93 8.50 -17.92
N ASP A 3 16.12 7.91 -18.08
CA ASP A 3 17.22 8.58 -18.75
C ASP A 3 16.96 8.58 -20.28
N LEU A 4 16.62 9.74 -20.81
CA LEU A 4 16.26 9.89 -22.22
C LEU A 4 17.46 9.75 -23.17
N ASN A 5 18.69 9.90 -22.67
CA ASN A 5 19.90 9.69 -23.46
C ASN A 5 20.22 8.19 -23.65
N CYS A 6 19.70 7.34 -22.76
CA CYS A 6 19.83 5.90 -22.81
C CYS A 6 18.50 5.20 -23.10
N ILE A 7 17.58 5.87 -23.78
CA ILE A 7 16.19 5.44 -23.99
C ILE A 7 16.09 4.04 -24.63
N ARG A 8 17.06 3.63 -25.46
CA ARG A 8 17.12 2.31 -26.10
C ARG A 8 17.27 1.15 -25.13
N GLN A 9 17.74 1.41 -23.90
CA GLN A 9 17.92 0.38 -22.88
C GLN A 9 16.61 0.04 -22.18
N TYR A 10 15.61 0.92 -22.26
CA TYR A 10 14.31 0.70 -21.65
C TYR A 10 13.43 -0.23 -22.47
N ARG A 11 12.45 -0.79 -21.79
CA ARG A 11 11.42 -1.69 -22.32
C ARG A 11 10.10 -1.31 -21.70
N GLU A 12 9.01 -1.54 -22.41
CA GLU A 12 7.69 -1.47 -21.78
C GLU A 12 7.61 -2.38 -20.56
N ASN A 13 7.00 -1.88 -19.52
CA ASN A 13 6.84 -2.62 -18.27
C ASN A 13 5.64 -2.05 -17.50
N ASN A 14 5.51 -2.41 -16.23
CA ASN A 14 4.43 -1.92 -15.38
C ASN A 14 4.50 -0.42 -15.04
N ARG A 15 5.51 0.33 -15.49
CA ARG A 15 5.70 1.76 -15.25
C ARG A 15 6.07 2.58 -16.48
N ILE A 16 6.33 1.97 -17.61
CA ILE A 16 6.74 2.66 -18.84
C ILE A 16 5.87 2.19 -19.99
N GLU A 17 5.39 3.13 -20.76
CA GLU A 17 4.63 2.93 -21.99
C GLU A 17 5.18 3.81 -23.09
N ALA A 18 5.43 3.25 -24.28
CA ALA A 18 5.90 3.98 -25.45
C ALA A 18 4.83 3.99 -26.55
N LYS A 19 4.62 5.17 -27.17
CA LYS A 19 3.68 5.34 -28.27
C LYS A 19 4.30 6.16 -29.37
N LEU A 20 4.25 5.65 -30.59
CA LEU A 20 4.84 6.31 -31.77
C LEU A 20 4.18 7.68 -32.05
N ALA A 21 2.88 7.78 -31.96
CA ALA A 21 2.07 9.00 -32.00
C ALA A 21 2.30 9.94 -33.20
N LEU A 22 2.84 9.50 -34.34
CA LEU A 22 3.09 10.35 -35.51
C LEU A 22 1.79 10.82 -36.22
N GLY A 23 0.71 10.08 -36.08
CA GLY A 23 -0.60 10.39 -36.66
C GLY A 23 -1.55 11.17 -35.75
N GLY A 24 -1.07 11.76 -34.67
CA GLY A 24 -1.88 12.44 -33.66
C GLY A 24 -1.88 11.72 -32.31
N LEU A 25 -2.60 12.26 -31.32
CA LEU A 25 -2.73 11.64 -29.99
C LEU A 25 -3.48 10.30 -30.10
N PRO A 26 -2.86 9.16 -29.76
CA PRO A 26 -3.52 7.88 -29.80
C PRO A 26 -4.60 7.79 -28.71
N GLU A 27 -5.78 7.27 -29.05
CA GLU A 27 -6.87 7.10 -28.08
C GLU A 27 -6.48 6.18 -26.90
N SER A 28 -5.60 5.19 -27.14
CA SER A 28 -5.05 4.32 -26.09
C SER A 28 -4.19 5.03 -25.05
N LEU A 29 -3.81 6.31 -25.27
CA LEU A 29 -3.14 7.15 -24.27
C LEU A 29 -3.97 7.25 -22.98
N TRP A 30 -5.28 7.36 -23.11
CA TRP A 30 -6.18 7.55 -21.96
C TRP A 30 -6.39 6.27 -21.18
N GLU A 31 -6.33 5.11 -21.84
CA GLU A 31 -6.31 3.81 -21.17
C GLU A 31 -5.04 3.66 -20.33
N SER A 32 -3.88 4.01 -20.89
CA SER A 32 -2.60 3.99 -20.17
C SER A 32 -2.57 5.00 -19.02
N TYR A 33 -3.14 6.20 -19.20
CA TYR A 33 -3.30 7.18 -18.12
C TYR A 33 -4.12 6.63 -16.96
N SER A 34 -5.32 6.09 -17.25
CA SER A 34 -6.18 5.45 -16.25
C SER A 34 -5.44 4.30 -15.55
N SER A 35 -4.78 3.48 -16.33
CA SER A 35 -4.07 2.28 -15.88
C SER A 35 -2.94 2.61 -14.91
N PHE A 36 -2.06 3.54 -15.26
CA PHE A 36 -0.98 3.99 -14.38
C PHE A 36 -1.52 4.65 -13.12
N ALA A 37 -2.47 5.56 -13.24
CA ALA A 37 -3.07 6.24 -12.09
C ALA A 37 -3.71 5.27 -11.09
N ASN A 38 -4.37 4.23 -11.56
CA ASN A 38 -5.01 3.21 -10.71
C ASN A 38 -4.05 2.15 -10.14
N THR A 39 -2.79 2.12 -10.60
CA THR A 39 -1.83 1.10 -10.19
C THR A 39 -0.67 1.73 -9.40
N LEU A 40 0.47 1.90 -10.01
CA LEU A 40 1.70 2.36 -9.36
C LEU A 40 2.18 3.74 -9.83
N GLY A 41 1.43 4.38 -10.72
CA GLY A 41 1.95 5.48 -11.53
C GLY A 41 2.88 4.96 -12.64
N GLY A 42 3.34 5.87 -13.49
CA GLY A 42 4.25 5.51 -14.59
C GLY A 42 4.52 6.67 -15.52
N VAL A 43 5.26 6.40 -16.58
CA VAL A 43 5.63 7.38 -17.60
C VAL A 43 5.14 6.90 -18.96
N ILE A 44 4.48 7.80 -19.71
CA ILE A 44 4.08 7.57 -21.09
C ILE A 44 4.97 8.44 -21.99
N LEU A 45 5.57 7.84 -22.99
CA LEU A 45 6.44 8.47 -23.95
C LEU A 45 5.73 8.55 -25.30
N LEU A 46 5.52 9.75 -25.85
CA LEU A 46 5.00 9.94 -27.21
C LEU A 46 6.15 10.35 -28.14
N GLY A 47 6.20 9.79 -29.34
CA GLY A 47 7.32 9.91 -30.27
C GLY A 47 8.37 8.84 -30.02
N VAL A 48 7.96 7.69 -29.47
CA VAL A 48 8.86 6.55 -29.22
C VAL A 48 8.26 5.30 -29.83
N GLU A 49 9.02 4.66 -30.69
CA GLU A 49 8.68 3.39 -31.32
C GLU A 49 9.24 2.23 -30.48
N GLU A 50 8.40 1.25 -30.13
CA GLU A 50 8.86 -0.05 -29.63
C GLU A 50 9.23 -0.93 -30.82
N ARG A 51 10.50 -1.36 -30.89
CA ARG A 51 10.98 -2.24 -31.94
C ARG A 51 10.62 -3.71 -31.67
N LYS A 52 10.87 -4.57 -32.67
CA LYS A 52 10.62 -6.02 -32.54
C LYS A 52 11.44 -6.68 -31.43
N ASP A 53 12.63 -6.16 -31.13
CA ASP A 53 13.50 -6.60 -30.02
C ASP A 53 13.13 -5.97 -28.68
N LYS A 54 11.98 -5.28 -28.63
CA LYS A 54 11.46 -4.56 -27.47
C LYS A 54 12.25 -3.30 -27.07
N SER A 55 13.30 -2.92 -27.83
CA SER A 55 14.04 -1.69 -27.59
C SER A 55 13.25 -0.46 -28.02
N PHE A 56 13.48 0.67 -27.37
CA PHE A 56 12.87 1.94 -27.73
C PHE A 56 13.71 2.68 -28.77
N ARG A 57 13.04 3.35 -29.69
CA ARG A 57 13.63 4.25 -30.65
C ARG A 57 12.87 5.57 -30.65
N PRO A 58 13.51 6.69 -30.29
CA PRO A 58 12.87 8.00 -30.38
C PRO A 58 12.71 8.42 -31.84
N VAL A 59 11.58 9.07 -32.12
CA VAL A 59 11.23 9.63 -33.41
C VAL A 59 10.75 11.07 -33.19
N ASP A 60 11.22 12.00 -34.00
CA ASP A 60 10.88 13.41 -33.85
C ASP A 60 9.38 13.65 -34.09
N LEU A 61 8.68 14.23 -33.11
CA LEU A 61 7.27 14.56 -33.26
C LEU A 61 7.11 15.85 -34.08
N PRO A 62 6.12 15.93 -35.01
CA PRO A 62 5.93 17.11 -35.86
C PRO A 62 5.56 18.38 -35.08
N ASP A 63 4.72 18.26 -34.03
CA ASP A 63 4.25 19.38 -33.20
C ASP A 63 4.11 18.94 -31.73
N PRO A 64 5.23 18.71 -31.02
CA PRO A 64 5.17 18.23 -29.64
C PRO A 64 4.48 19.23 -28.70
N GLU A 65 4.61 20.53 -28.90
CA GLU A 65 3.92 21.56 -28.12
C GLU A 65 2.40 21.51 -28.35
N GLY A 66 1.98 21.20 -29.57
CA GLY A 66 0.58 20.96 -29.90
C GLY A 66 0.02 19.75 -29.17
N TYR A 67 0.80 18.67 -29.05
CA TYR A 67 0.40 17.51 -28.24
C TYR A 67 0.24 17.88 -26.77
N VAL A 68 1.19 18.62 -26.19
CA VAL A 68 1.07 19.10 -24.79
C VAL A 68 -0.22 19.91 -24.60
N ARG A 69 -0.52 20.85 -25.50
CA ARG A 69 -1.76 21.63 -25.43
C ARG A 69 -3.02 20.76 -25.50
N GLN A 70 -3.05 19.79 -26.43
CA GLN A 70 -4.19 18.86 -26.58
C GLN A 70 -4.38 17.97 -25.37
N ILE A 71 -3.29 17.40 -24.80
CA ILE A 71 -3.33 16.58 -23.58
C ILE A 71 -3.90 17.39 -22.43
N ARG A 72 -3.39 18.61 -22.21
CA ARG A 72 -3.87 19.53 -21.17
C ARG A 72 -5.35 19.88 -21.33
N ALA A 73 -5.79 20.12 -22.56
CA ALA A 73 -7.19 20.42 -22.85
C ALA A 73 -8.10 19.23 -22.54
N ARG A 74 -7.70 18.02 -22.93
CA ARG A 74 -8.49 16.80 -22.69
C ARG A 74 -8.51 16.38 -21.23
N LEU A 75 -7.45 16.60 -20.44
CA LEU A 75 -7.41 16.35 -18.99
C LEU A 75 -8.40 17.25 -18.22
N ARG A 76 -8.68 18.45 -18.72
CA ARG A 76 -9.69 19.36 -18.14
C ARG A 76 -11.12 18.91 -18.44
N ASP A 77 -11.32 18.11 -19.47
CA ASP A 77 -12.65 17.57 -19.83
C ASP A 77 -13.00 16.38 -18.95
N ARG A 78 -13.85 16.60 -17.95
CA ARG A 78 -14.32 15.57 -17.01
C ARG A 78 -15.16 14.47 -17.67
N LYS A 79 -15.65 14.69 -18.87
CA LYS A 79 -16.31 13.63 -19.65
C LYS A 79 -15.28 12.68 -20.26
N ARG A 80 -14.07 13.19 -20.55
CA ARG A 80 -12.99 12.39 -21.10
C ARG A 80 -12.20 11.67 -20.04
N VAL A 81 -11.80 12.36 -18.96
CA VAL A 81 -11.01 11.79 -17.87
C VAL A 81 -11.59 12.24 -16.54
N SER A 82 -11.82 11.31 -15.62
CA SER A 82 -12.47 11.58 -14.32
C SER A 82 -11.69 12.54 -13.41
N ALA A 83 -10.36 12.57 -13.52
CA ALA A 83 -9.50 13.50 -12.77
C ALA A 83 -8.22 13.83 -13.53
N ASP A 84 -7.82 15.10 -13.50
CA ASP A 84 -6.48 15.55 -13.90
C ASP A 84 -5.56 15.41 -12.68
N LEU A 85 -4.58 14.53 -12.79
CA LEU A 85 -3.58 14.27 -11.75
C LEU A 85 -2.24 14.90 -12.07
N LEU A 86 -2.10 15.51 -13.26
CA LEU A 86 -0.82 16.03 -13.73
C LEU A 86 -0.60 17.46 -13.27
N GLY A 87 0.46 17.66 -12.50
CA GLY A 87 0.95 19.01 -12.18
C GLY A 87 1.41 19.76 -13.43
N PRO A 88 1.85 21.03 -13.28
CA PRO A 88 2.34 21.83 -14.40
C PRO A 88 3.44 21.16 -15.22
N GLU A 89 4.33 20.41 -14.58
CA GLU A 89 5.46 19.71 -15.20
C GLU A 89 5.16 18.24 -15.53
N GLY A 90 3.93 17.78 -15.30
CA GLY A 90 3.56 16.39 -15.57
C GLY A 90 3.44 16.04 -17.05
N VAL A 91 3.51 17.02 -17.96
CA VAL A 91 3.59 16.84 -19.42
C VAL A 91 4.61 17.84 -19.97
N THR A 92 5.71 17.34 -20.50
CA THR A 92 6.82 18.15 -21.00
C THR A 92 7.25 17.70 -22.40
N VAL A 93 7.89 18.60 -23.14
CA VAL A 93 8.62 18.26 -24.36
C VAL A 93 10.07 18.09 -23.97
N GLU A 94 10.62 16.93 -24.31
CA GLU A 94 11.99 16.56 -23.95
C GLU A 94 12.79 16.14 -25.18
N MET A 95 14.11 16.20 -25.06
CA MET A 95 15.04 15.71 -26.09
C MET A 95 15.49 14.30 -25.76
N ALA A 96 15.31 13.36 -26.70
CA ALA A 96 15.80 12.00 -26.61
C ALA A 96 16.61 11.67 -27.86
N GLU A 97 17.92 11.48 -27.75
CA GLU A 97 18.83 11.21 -28.88
C GLU A 97 18.65 12.23 -30.04
N GLY A 98 18.50 13.53 -29.72
CA GLY A 98 18.32 14.59 -30.72
C GLY A 98 16.92 14.65 -31.35
N LYS A 99 15.93 13.92 -30.81
CA LYS A 99 14.53 13.91 -31.23
C LYS A 99 13.64 14.53 -30.17
N ARG A 100 12.66 15.34 -30.57
CA ARG A 100 11.68 15.93 -29.65
C ARG A 100 10.54 14.97 -29.42
N ILE A 101 10.38 14.56 -28.19
CA ILE A 101 9.32 13.65 -27.72
C ILE A 101 8.49 14.32 -26.64
N VAL A 102 7.30 13.79 -26.35
CA VAL A 102 6.50 14.23 -25.20
C VAL A 102 6.57 13.19 -24.09
N VAL A 103 6.91 13.64 -22.88
CA VAL A 103 6.98 12.82 -21.66
C VAL A 103 5.78 13.16 -20.78
N ILE A 104 5.03 12.15 -20.36
CA ILE A 104 3.87 12.29 -19.48
C ILE A 104 4.13 11.49 -18.22
N ILE A 105 4.29 12.17 -17.08
CA ILE A 105 4.50 11.53 -15.77
C ILE A 105 3.16 11.40 -15.07
N VAL A 106 2.64 10.19 -15.03
CA VAL A 106 1.34 9.88 -14.40
C VAL A 106 1.58 9.41 -12.97
N PRO A 107 1.20 10.18 -11.94
CA PRO A 107 1.33 9.73 -10.56
C PRO A 107 0.31 8.63 -10.24
N ARG A 108 0.60 7.79 -9.22
CA ARG A 108 -0.42 6.96 -8.61
C ARG A 108 -1.48 7.86 -8.00
N ALA A 109 -2.74 7.67 -8.37
CA ALA A 109 -3.84 8.44 -7.82
C ALA A 109 -4.00 8.18 -6.32
N GLU A 110 -4.30 9.24 -5.58
CA GLU A 110 -4.73 9.10 -4.20
C GLU A 110 -6.02 8.28 -4.13
N ARG A 111 -6.23 7.55 -3.03
CA ARG A 111 -7.40 6.67 -2.93
C ARG A 111 -8.74 7.39 -3.10
N GLN A 112 -8.78 8.67 -2.73
CA GLN A 112 -10.01 9.49 -2.79
C GLN A 112 -10.42 9.81 -4.23
N ASP A 113 -9.45 9.82 -5.15
CA ASP A 113 -9.66 10.10 -6.57
C ASP A 113 -9.95 8.84 -7.38
N LYS A 114 -9.66 7.65 -6.81
CA LYS A 114 -9.90 6.36 -7.47
C LYS A 114 -11.39 5.99 -7.48
N PRO A 115 -11.85 5.34 -8.55
CA PRO A 115 -11.11 4.97 -9.75
C PRO A 115 -10.91 6.16 -10.69
N ILE A 116 -9.73 6.26 -11.30
CA ILE A 116 -9.52 7.11 -12.46
C ILE A 116 -10.06 6.38 -13.68
N PHE A 117 -11.02 6.97 -14.37
CA PHE A 117 -11.68 6.36 -15.52
C PHE A 117 -11.84 7.35 -16.67
N ILE A 118 -12.05 6.81 -17.84
CA ILE A 118 -12.27 7.55 -19.09
C ILE A 118 -13.72 7.40 -19.59
N ASP A 119 -14.13 8.29 -20.49
CA ASP A 119 -15.40 8.27 -21.22
C ASP A 119 -16.65 8.22 -20.32
N GLY A 120 -16.58 8.81 -19.13
CA GLY A 120 -17.71 9.05 -18.22
C GLY A 120 -18.29 7.83 -17.52
N ASP A 121 -17.84 6.59 -17.83
CA ASP A 121 -18.33 5.36 -17.20
C ASP A 121 -17.24 4.63 -16.42
N PRO A 122 -17.27 4.64 -15.07
CA PRO A 122 -16.26 3.96 -14.27
C PRO A 122 -16.24 2.44 -14.48
N LEU A 123 -17.33 1.81 -14.85
CA LEU A 123 -17.37 0.36 -15.06
C LEU A 123 -16.75 -0.06 -16.41
N ARG A 124 -16.72 0.84 -17.37
CA ARG A 124 -16.20 0.58 -18.71
C ARG A 124 -14.86 1.24 -18.98
N GLY A 125 -14.60 2.38 -18.32
CA GLY A 125 -13.44 3.24 -18.56
C GLY A 125 -12.31 3.12 -17.52
N THR A 126 -12.39 2.21 -16.55
CA THR A 126 -11.33 2.03 -15.55
C THR A 126 -10.36 0.94 -15.99
N TYR A 127 -9.07 1.27 -16.00
CA TYR A 127 -8.00 0.35 -16.37
C TYR A 127 -6.97 0.20 -15.25
N ARG A 128 -6.24 -0.93 -15.27
CA ARG A 128 -5.07 -1.21 -14.42
C ARG A 128 -3.93 -1.77 -15.24
N ARG A 129 -2.71 -1.37 -14.89
CA ARG A 129 -1.49 -1.90 -15.49
C ARG A 129 -1.17 -3.30 -14.95
N ARG A 130 -0.83 -4.23 -15.86
CA ARG A 130 -0.45 -5.59 -15.53
C ARG A 130 0.66 -6.03 -16.48
N GLY A 131 1.91 -6.01 -16.00
CA GLY A 131 3.08 -6.17 -16.85
C GLY A 131 3.20 -4.98 -17.82
N ASP A 132 3.27 -5.26 -19.10
CA ASP A 132 3.34 -4.30 -20.21
C ASP A 132 1.96 -3.91 -20.79
N GLY A 133 0.84 -4.44 -20.26
CA GLY A 133 -0.50 -4.22 -20.81
C GLY A 133 -1.44 -3.44 -19.91
N ASP A 134 -2.38 -2.71 -20.55
CA ASP A 134 -3.49 -2.01 -19.92
C ASP A 134 -4.74 -2.88 -19.98
N TYR A 135 -5.30 -3.22 -18.83
CA TYR A 135 -6.44 -4.13 -18.73
C TYR A 135 -7.61 -3.44 -18.07
N ARG A 136 -8.77 -3.56 -18.69
CA ARG A 136 -10.02 -3.07 -18.11
C ARG A 136 -10.30 -3.76 -16.78
N CYS A 137 -10.61 -2.96 -15.78
CA CYS A 137 -10.97 -3.46 -14.46
C CYS A 137 -12.33 -4.18 -14.48
N THR A 138 -12.43 -5.24 -13.70
CA THR A 138 -13.71 -5.89 -13.45
C THR A 138 -14.63 -4.97 -12.63
N PRO A 139 -15.96 -5.11 -12.72
CA PRO A 139 -16.88 -4.33 -11.88
C PRO A 139 -16.59 -4.45 -10.38
N GLU A 140 -16.00 -5.54 -9.97
CA GLU A 140 -15.61 -5.78 -8.58
C GLU A 140 -14.41 -4.93 -8.16
N GLU A 141 -13.36 -4.86 -8.99
CA GLU A 141 -12.19 -4.01 -8.76
C GLU A 141 -12.60 -2.53 -8.71
N VAL A 142 -13.47 -2.10 -9.62
CA VAL A 142 -14.02 -0.73 -9.61
C VAL A 142 -14.76 -0.45 -8.30
N ARG A 143 -15.65 -1.36 -7.87
CA ARG A 143 -16.38 -1.20 -6.59
C ARG A 143 -15.46 -1.22 -5.38
N ALA A 144 -14.34 -1.94 -5.44
CA ALA A 144 -13.32 -1.93 -4.37
C ALA A 144 -12.67 -0.54 -4.27
N MET A 145 -12.23 0.04 -5.39
CA MET A 145 -11.69 1.40 -5.43
C MET A 145 -12.72 2.43 -4.94
N GLN A 146 -13.98 2.34 -5.36
CA GLN A 146 -15.06 3.21 -4.90
C GLN A 146 -15.34 3.08 -3.38
N ARG A 147 -15.18 1.88 -2.81
CA ARG A 147 -15.27 1.70 -1.35
C ARG A 147 -14.12 2.39 -0.63
N ASP A 148 -12.90 2.23 -1.16
CA ASP A 148 -11.70 2.83 -0.59
C ASP A 148 -11.68 4.36 -0.71
N ALA A 149 -12.27 4.92 -1.77
CA ALA A 149 -12.40 6.35 -1.98
C ALA A 149 -13.28 7.06 -0.91
N ARG A 150 -14.12 6.32 -0.21
CA ARG A 150 -15.03 6.92 0.78
C ARG A 150 -14.26 7.54 1.95
N ARG A 151 -14.64 8.77 2.33
CA ARG A 151 -14.07 9.47 3.49
C ARG A 151 -14.38 8.76 4.82
N ARG A 152 -15.59 8.19 4.95
CA ARG A 152 -16.01 7.47 6.16
C ARG A 152 -15.82 5.98 5.97
N SER A 153 -15.18 5.35 6.96
CA SER A 153 -15.02 3.90 6.98
C SER A 153 -16.38 3.19 7.03
N GLY A 154 -16.52 2.15 6.21
CA GLY A 154 -17.77 1.42 6.10
C GLY A 154 -18.12 0.59 7.34
N ASP A 155 -17.11 0.17 8.09
CA ASP A 155 -17.25 -0.64 9.29
C ASP A 155 -17.79 0.11 10.51
N THR A 156 -17.76 1.45 10.49
CA THR A 156 -18.34 2.29 11.57
C THR A 156 -19.84 2.49 11.46
N ARG A 157 -20.48 1.98 10.40
CA ARG A 157 -21.93 2.14 10.19
C ARG A 157 -22.71 1.15 11.03
N PRO A 158 -23.84 1.59 11.65
CA PRO A 158 -24.75 0.66 12.33
C PRO A 158 -25.43 -0.26 11.32
N LEU A 159 -25.53 -1.53 11.66
CA LEU A 159 -26.20 -2.56 10.87
C LEU A 159 -27.65 -2.69 11.35
N GLY A 160 -28.52 -1.78 10.94
CA GLY A 160 -29.88 -1.59 11.48
C GLY A 160 -30.82 -2.80 11.41
N ARG A 161 -30.42 -3.85 10.68
CA ARG A 161 -31.16 -5.14 10.64
C ARG A 161 -30.72 -6.11 11.70
N LEU A 162 -29.66 -5.79 12.47
CA LEU A 162 -29.05 -6.68 13.45
C LEU A 162 -29.24 -6.11 14.87
N GLY A 163 -29.60 -6.99 15.79
CA GLY A 163 -29.55 -6.74 17.22
C GLY A 163 -28.31 -7.38 17.85
N PHE A 164 -28.13 -7.20 19.16
CA PHE A 164 -26.96 -7.72 19.90
C PHE A 164 -26.90 -9.26 19.97
N ARG A 165 -28.00 -9.96 19.70
CA ARG A 165 -27.98 -11.45 19.51
C ARG A 165 -27.12 -11.90 18.32
N ALA A 166 -26.73 -11.00 17.43
CA ALA A 166 -25.78 -11.24 16.35
C ALA A 166 -24.34 -11.45 16.85
N LEU A 167 -24.06 -11.01 18.07
CA LEU A 167 -22.73 -11.12 18.68
C LEU A 167 -22.55 -12.45 19.42
N ASP A 168 -21.28 -12.88 19.51
CA ASP A 168 -20.87 -14.07 20.24
C ASP A 168 -20.62 -13.72 21.71
N PRO A 169 -21.37 -14.30 22.66
CA PRO A 169 -21.25 -13.94 24.06
C PRO A 169 -19.87 -14.22 24.66
N GLY A 170 -19.23 -15.34 24.24
CA GLY A 170 -17.90 -15.70 24.73
C GLY A 170 -16.83 -14.70 24.30
N SER A 171 -16.82 -14.33 23.01
CA SER A 171 -15.90 -13.31 22.51
C SER A 171 -16.14 -11.94 23.15
N LEU A 172 -17.40 -11.57 23.41
CA LEU A 172 -17.73 -10.29 24.04
C LEU A 172 -17.27 -10.27 25.50
N GLN A 173 -17.45 -11.35 26.24
CA GLN A 173 -16.98 -11.48 27.62
C GLN A 173 -15.45 -11.39 27.69
N SER A 174 -14.75 -12.16 26.85
CA SER A 174 -13.27 -12.09 26.80
C SER A 174 -12.74 -10.71 26.39
N TYR A 175 -13.44 -10.03 25.47
CA TYR A 175 -13.08 -8.65 25.08
C TYR A 175 -13.30 -7.67 26.25
N ARG A 176 -14.36 -7.84 27.08
CA ARG A 176 -14.58 -7.08 28.30
C ARG A 176 -13.44 -7.28 29.31
N GLU A 177 -12.97 -8.51 29.47
CA GLU A 177 -11.84 -8.84 30.35
C GLU A 177 -10.54 -8.17 29.88
N ASP A 178 -10.30 -8.10 28.57
CA ASP A 178 -9.16 -7.37 28.00
C ASP A 178 -9.28 -5.86 28.25
N LEU A 179 -10.46 -5.28 28.14
CA LEU A 179 -10.72 -3.87 28.48
C LEU A 179 -10.40 -3.57 29.94
N LEU A 180 -10.85 -4.44 30.87
CA LEU A 180 -10.56 -4.31 32.29
C LEU A 180 -9.06 -4.39 32.58
N ARG A 181 -8.35 -5.29 31.91
CA ARG A 181 -6.88 -5.40 32.06
C ARG A 181 -6.15 -4.16 31.54
N GLN A 182 -6.61 -3.62 30.39
CA GLN A 182 -5.96 -2.48 29.76
C GLN A 182 -6.26 -1.14 30.42
N SER A 183 -7.44 -0.98 31.00
CA SER A 183 -7.93 0.26 31.61
C SER A 183 -8.71 -0.03 32.88
N PRO A 184 -8.03 -0.45 33.97
CA PRO A 184 -8.69 -0.86 35.22
C PRO A 184 -9.43 0.26 35.96
N GLY A 185 -9.16 1.51 35.62
CA GLY A 185 -9.86 2.68 36.20
C GLY A 185 -11.20 3.03 35.53
N GLU A 186 -11.61 2.31 34.46
CA GLU A 186 -12.87 2.52 33.79
C GLU A 186 -13.91 1.47 34.24
N ASP A 187 -15.18 1.88 34.29
CA ASP A 187 -16.29 1.05 34.81
C ASP A 187 -16.81 0.04 33.76
N TRP A 188 -15.91 -0.70 33.12
CA TRP A 188 -16.25 -1.72 32.10
C TRP A 188 -17.08 -2.88 32.66
N ALA A 189 -16.92 -3.18 33.95
CA ALA A 189 -17.60 -4.31 34.59
C ALA A 189 -19.09 -4.05 34.78
N ALA A 190 -19.47 -2.81 35.15
CA ALA A 190 -20.88 -2.45 35.43
C ALA A 190 -21.67 -2.09 34.18
N MET A 191 -20.98 -1.83 33.03
CA MET A 191 -21.67 -1.51 31.78
C MET A 191 -22.42 -2.69 31.20
N SER A 192 -23.65 -2.45 30.73
CA SER A 192 -24.34 -3.41 29.86
C SER A 192 -23.58 -3.60 28.53
N ASP A 193 -23.78 -4.76 27.86
CA ASP A 193 -23.14 -5.03 26.58
C ASP A 193 -23.38 -3.94 25.50
N PRO A 194 -24.62 -3.40 25.35
CA PRO A 194 -24.85 -2.30 24.40
C PRO A 194 -24.09 -1.02 24.75
N GLU A 195 -23.96 -0.66 26.01
CA GLU A 195 -23.23 0.51 26.49
C GLU A 195 -21.73 0.38 26.27
N LEU A 196 -21.15 -0.77 26.66
CA LEU A 196 -19.77 -1.10 26.42
C LEU A 196 -19.44 -0.99 24.93
N LEU A 197 -20.26 -1.62 24.08
CA LEU A 197 -20.05 -1.60 22.64
C LEU A 197 -20.23 -0.19 22.03
N LEU A 198 -21.19 0.60 22.53
CA LEU A 198 -21.32 1.99 22.11
C LEU A 198 -20.04 2.79 22.42
N ARG A 199 -19.50 2.63 23.62
CA ARG A 199 -18.28 3.30 24.08
C ARG A 199 -17.04 2.87 23.32
N CYS A 200 -16.96 1.58 22.93
CA CYS A 200 -15.87 1.04 22.13
C CYS A 200 -16.01 1.28 20.61
N GLY A 201 -17.15 1.76 20.14
CA GLY A 201 -17.43 1.93 18.71
C GLY A 201 -17.94 0.64 18.02
N GLY A 202 -18.14 -0.44 18.77
CA GLY A 202 -18.74 -1.69 18.31
C GLY A 202 -20.24 -1.63 18.08
N ALA A 203 -20.92 -0.59 18.61
CA ALA A 203 -22.32 -0.26 18.36
C ALA A 203 -22.51 1.23 18.08
N ARG A 204 -23.58 1.56 17.37
CA ARG A 204 -24.03 2.95 17.10
C ARG A 204 -25.55 3.03 16.98
N ARG A 205 -26.10 4.23 17.21
CA ARG A 205 -27.51 4.50 16.96
C ARG A 205 -27.81 4.50 15.46
N GLY A 206 -28.85 3.76 15.08
CA GLY A 206 -29.39 3.72 13.73
C GLY A 206 -30.30 4.93 13.44
N ARG A 207 -30.92 4.93 12.25
CA ARG A 207 -31.94 5.91 11.86
C ARG A 207 -33.22 5.80 12.71
N ASP A 208 -33.52 4.61 13.19
CA ASP A 208 -34.58 4.25 14.12
C ASP A 208 -34.31 4.69 15.58
N ARG A 209 -33.16 5.35 15.81
CA ARG A 209 -32.64 5.77 17.13
C ARG A 209 -32.25 4.60 18.06
N ALA A 210 -32.47 3.35 17.66
CA ALA A 210 -32.04 2.18 18.41
C ALA A 210 -30.52 1.95 18.27
N LEU A 211 -29.94 1.22 19.22
CA LEU A 211 -28.56 0.81 19.15
C LEU A 211 -28.44 -0.48 18.32
N HIS A 212 -27.52 -0.48 17.37
CA HIS A 212 -27.21 -1.62 16.53
C HIS A 212 -25.71 -1.87 16.52
N PRO A 213 -25.26 -3.14 16.39
CA PRO A 213 -23.88 -3.44 16.14
C PRO A 213 -23.40 -2.71 14.88
N THR A 214 -22.18 -2.22 14.91
CA THR A 214 -21.49 -1.68 13.72
C THR A 214 -20.87 -2.82 12.90
N GLY A 215 -20.42 -2.54 11.68
CA GLY A 215 -19.61 -3.50 10.93
C GLY A 215 -18.38 -3.97 11.70
N ALA A 216 -17.71 -3.06 12.43
CA ALA A 216 -16.57 -3.37 13.28
C ALA A 216 -16.96 -4.31 14.43
N GLY A 217 -18.03 -3.99 15.16
CA GLY A 217 -18.53 -4.82 16.25
C GLY A 217 -18.91 -6.23 15.79
N LEU A 218 -19.58 -6.32 14.61
CA LEU A 218 -19.93 -7.62 14.03
C LEU A 218 -18.69 -8.41 13.59
N LEU A 219 -17.74 -7.79 12.89
CA LEU A 219 -16.52 -8.48 12.44
C LEU A 219 -15.68 -8.96 13.61
N LEU A 220 -15.50 -8.11 14.63
CA LEU A 220 -14.64 -8.42 15.77
C LEU A 220 -15.28 -9.45 16.71
N LEU A 221 -16.57 -9.32 17.03
CA LEU A 221 -17.25 -10.05 18.10
C LEU A 221 -18.49 -10.83 17.64
N GLY A 222 -18.79 -10.85 16.34
CA GLY A 222 -20.01 -11.44 15.83
C GLY A 222 -20.00 -12.97 15.80
N ARG A 223 -21.20 -13.56 15.76
CA ARG A 223 -21.36 -14.99 15.47
C ARG A 223 -20.97 -15.29 14.02
N PRO A 224 -20.20 -16.35 13.75
CA PRO A 224 -19.65 -16.64 12.42
C PRO A 224 -20.70 -16.73 11.30
N ALA A 225 -21.88 -17.28 11.59
CA ALA A 225 -22.97 -17.38 10.63
C ALA A 225 -23.52 -16.00 10.21
N VAL A 226 -23.61 -15.07 11.16
CA VAL A 226 -24.09 -13.70 10.90
C VAL A 226 -23.03 -12.91 10.15
N ILE A 227 -21.76 -13.05 10.52
CA ILE A 227 -20.64 -12.42 9.79
C ILE A 227 -20.66 -12.85 8.33
N ARG A 228 -20.73 -14.15 8.03
CA ARG A 228 -20.75 -14.65 6.64
C ARG A 228 -21.96 -14.20 5.84
N ARG A 229 -23.11 -13.98 6.48
CA ARG A 229 -24.29 -13.43 5.82
C ARG A 229 -24.09 -11.97 5.41
N GLU A 230 -23.47 -11.14 6.28
CA GLU A 230 -23.21 -9.73 5.98
C GLU A 230 -21.98 -9.53 5.08
N TYR A 231 -20.99 -10.39 5.25
CA TYR A 231 -19.72 -10.43 4.51
C TYR A 231 -19.52 -11.81 3.85
N PRO A 232 -20.15 -12.08 2.69
CA PRO A 232 -20.14 -13.42 2.08
C PRO A 232 -18.75 -13.95 1.71
N ARG A 233 -17.77 -13.05 1.60
CA ARG A 233 -16.36 -13.38 1.29
C ARG A 233 -15.45 -13.45 2.52
N TYR A 234 -16.02 -13.31 3.69
CA TYR A 234 -15.27 -13.44 4.93
C TYR A 234 -14.69 -14.85 5.05
N ALA A 235 -13.37 -14.92 5.10
CA ALA A 235 -12.62 -16.14 5.27
C ALA A 235 -11.35 -15.86 6.06
N LEU A 236 -11.04 -16.70 7.01
CA LEU A 236 -9.85 -16.65 7.87
C LEU A 236 -9.12 -17.98 7.73
N ARG A 237 -7.86 -17.93 7.29
CA ARG A 237 -7.04 -19.12 7.06
C ARG A 237 -5.77 -19.06 7.86
N LEU A 238 -5.42 -20.19 8.47
CA LEU A 238 -4.09 -20.43 9.00
C LEU A 238 -3.45 -21.57 8.20
N ARG A 239 -2.23 -21.36 7.73
CA ARG A 239 -1.40 -22.39 7.11
C ARG A 239 -0.17 -22.64 7.96
N GLU A 240 0.06 -23.88 8.31
CA GLU A 240 1.21 -24.31 9.08
C GLU A 240 1.73 -25.64 8.54
N GLU A 241 3.01 -25.71 8.18
CA GLU A 241 3.69 -26.92 7.71
C GLU A 241 2.92 -27.72 6.65
N GLY A 242 2.34 -27.05 5.66
CA GLY A 242 1.57 -27.68 4.58
C GLY A 242 0.11 -27.99 4.94
N ARG A 243 -0.31 -27.80 6.19
CA ARG A 243 -1.71 -27.90 6.61
C ARG A 243 -2.41 -26.56 6.48
N GLU A 244 -3.61 -26.56 5.93
CA GLU A 244 -4.48 -25.38 5.88
C GLU A 244 -5.69 -25.61 6.78
N GLU A 245 -5.95 -24.64 7.65
CA GLU A 245 -7.12 -24.61 8.52
C GLU A 245 -7.99 -23.40 8.18
N LEU A 246 -9.25 -23.64 7.81
CA LEU A 246 -10.25 -22.61 7.68
C LEU A 246 -10.87 -22.33 9.04
N PHE A 247 -10.47 -21.22 9.66
CA PHE A 247 -10.97 -20.84 10.97
C PHE A 247 -12.42 -20.34 10.90
N ARG A 248 -13.29 -20.91 11.74
CA ARG A 248 -14.73 -20.63 11.76
C ARG A 248 -15.12 -19.77 12.96
N GLY A 249 -14.51 -18.60 13.09
CA GLY A 249 -14.76 -17.66 14.19
C GLY A 249 -14.85 -16.22 13.72
N ASN A 250 -14.93 -15.31 14.67
CA ASN A 250 -14.79 -13.87 14.47
C ASN A 250 -13.31 -13.44 14.54
N LEU A 251 -13.05 -12.14 14.32
CA LEU A 251 -11.68 -11.63 14.27
C LEU A 251 -10.98 -11.66 15.62
N TYR A 252 -11.69 -11.43 16.73
CA TYR A 252 -11.13 -11.50 18.07
C TYR A 252 -10.64 -12.91 18.40
N ALA A 253 -11.49 -13.90 18.17
CA ALA A 253 -11.13 -15.31 18.38
C ALA A 253 -9.99 -15.75 17.45
N PHE A 254 -9.98 -15.30 16.19
CA PHE A 254 -8.91 -15.60 15.23
C PHE A 254 -7.57 -14.99 15.65
N TYR A 255 -7.59 -13.74 16.16
CA TYR A 255 -6.39 -13.09 16.65
C TYR A 255 -5.72 -13.91 17.76
N HIS A 256 -6.47 -14.30 18.77
CA HIS A 256 -5.95 -15.11 19.88
C HIS A 256 -5.56 -16.52 19.44
N PHE A 257 -6.32 -17.12 18.51
CA PHE A 257 -5.98 -18.41 17.90
C PHE A 257 -4.62 -18.37 17.21
N CYS A 258 -4.36 -17.36 16.38
CA CYS A 258 -3.07 -17.21 15.67
C CYS A 258 -1.91 -16.99 16.65
N LEU A 259 -2.11 -16.21 17.71
CA LEU A 259 -1.08 -15.99 18.75
C LEU A 259 -0.72 -17.29 19.47
N ARG A 260 -1.71 -18.07 19.86
CA ARG A 260 -1.49 -19.37 20.48
C ARG A 260 -0.72 -20.29 19.52
N ARG A 261 -1.15 -20.39 18.27
CA ARG A 261 -0.46 -21.21 17.25
C ARG A 261 0.98 -20.76 17.01
N LEU A 262 1.26 -19.46 17.03
CA LEU A 262 2.62 -18.95 16.93
C LEU A 262 3.50 -19.45 18.09
N ARG A 263 2.99 -19.39 19.33
CA ARG A 263 3.71 -19.82 20.54
C ARG A 263 3.92 -21.34 20.58
N GLU A 264 2.92 -22.10 20.15
CA GLU A 264 2.94 -23.57 20.13
C GLU A 264 3.63 -24.16 18.90
N SER A 265 4.02 -23.33 17.93
CA SER A 265 4.56 -23.81 16.67
C SER A 265 5.88 -24.58 16.87
N PRO A 266 5.98 -25.85 16.43
CA PRO A 266 7.18 -26.65 16.56
C PRO A 266 8.37 -26.10 15.78
N THR A 267 8.12 -25.14 14.89
CA THR A 267 9.17 -24.48 14.10
C THR A 267 10.09 -23.59 14.93
N TRP A 268 9.81 -23.41 16.23
CA TRP A 268 10.71 -22.74 17.18
C TRP A 268 11.64 -23.71 17.92
N ASP A 269 11.73 -24.98 17.45
CA ASP A 269 12.62 -26.02 17.99
C ASP A 269 12.47 -26.22 19.50
N GLY A 270 11.25 -25.99 20.04
CA GLY A 270 10.95 -26.12 21.48
C GLY A 270 11.47 -24.97 22.34
N HIS A 271 12.06 -23.95 21.77
CA HIS A 271 12.52 -22.75 22.49
C HIS A 271 11.40 -21.70 22.64
N PRO A 272 11.43 -20.90 23.71
CA PRO A 272 10.55 -19.73 23.83
C PRO A 272 10.70 -18.81 22.62
N LEU A 273 9.63 -18.07 22.29
CA LEU A 273 9.71 -17.07 21.24
C LEU A 273 10.83 -16.05 21.54
N PRO A 274 11.73 -15.80 20.61
CA PRO A 274 12.76 -14.78 20.81
C PRO A 274 12.16 -13.40 21.03
N GLU A 275 12.91 -12.53 21.68
CA GLU A 275 12.52 -11.15 21.97
C GLU A 275 12.00 -10.43 20.72
N GLY A 276 10.94 -9.67 20.86
CA GLY A 276 10.32 -8.86 19.81
C GLY A 276 9.50 -9.64 18.77
N VAL A 277 9.60 -10.99 18.70
CA VAL A 277 8.86 -11.79 17.72
C VAL A 277 7.36 -11.74 17.97
N GLU A 278 6.96 -11.92 19.21
CA GLU A 278 5.54 -11.87 19.56
C GLU A 278 4.96 -10.47 19.33
N ASP A 279 5.68 -9.43 19.72
CA ASP A 279 5.23 -8.04 19.57
C ASP A 279 5.08 -7.66 18.09
N ALA A 280 6.07 -8.01 17.26
CA ALA A 280 6.01 -7.81 15.82
C ALA A 280 4.83 -8.57 15.18
N PHE A 281 4.61 -9.82 15.59
CA PHE A 281 3.49 -10.62 15.09
C PHE A 281 2.14 -10.05 15.53
N ARG A 282 1.98 -9.68 16.80
CA ARG A 282 0.75 -9.06 17.35
C ARG A 282 0.40 -7.78 16.58
N ALA A 283 1.36 -6.89 16.41
CA ALA A 283 1.18 -5.65 15.66
C ALA A 283 0.89 -5.90 14.17
N GLY A 284 1.63 -6.83 13.55
CA GLY A 284 1.42 -7.23 12.15
C GLY A 284 0.06 -7.85 11.91
N LEU A 285 -0.39 -8.74 12.80
CA LEU A 285 -1.69 -9.38 12.71
C LEU A 285 -2.83 -8.36 12.91
N ALA A 286 -2.74 -7.50 13.92
CA ALA A 286 -3.71 -6.42 14.12
C ALA A 286 -3.80 -5.51 12.88
N ASN A 287 -2.65 -5.12 12.31
CA ASN A 287 -2.59 -4.32 11.10
C ASN A 287 -3.24 -5.03 9.89
N CYS A 288 -2.96 -6.33 9.72
CA CYS A 288 -3.58 -7.17 8.69
C CYS A 288 -5.11 -7.20 8.83
N LEU A 289 -5.64 -7.40 10.05
CA LEU A 289 -7.07 -7.42 10.34
C LEU A 289 -7.73 -6.04 10.13
N ILE A 290 -7.08 -4.97 10.58
CA ILE A 290 -7.59 -3.60 10.47
C ILE A 290 -7.65 -3.13 9.01
N ASN A 291 -6.71 -3.56 8.16
CA ASN A 291 -6.60 -3.08 6.78
C ASN A 291 -7.25 -3.98 5.73
N ALA A 292 -7.86 -5.10 6.12
CA ALA A 292 -8.51 -6.01 5.19
C ALA A 292 -9.76 -5.42 4.53
N ASP A 293 -9.93 -5.63 3.20
CA ASP A 293 -11.21 -5.47 2.52
C ASP A 293 -12.05 -6.74 2.73
N TYR A 294 -12.91 -6.75 3.74
CA TYR A 294 -13.79 -7.88 4.06
C TYR A 294 -14.85 -8.17 2.99
N ARG A 295 -14.98 -7.31 1.98
CA ARG A 295 -15.81 -7.52 0.79
C ARG A 295 -14.98 -7.95 -0.43
N GLY A 296 -13.65 -7.95 -0.30
CA GLY A 296 -12.68 -8.40 -1.30
C GLY A 296 -12.54 -9.92 -1.36
N ARG A 297 -11.84 -10.42 -2.39
CA ARG A 297 -11.58 -11.85 -2.59
C ARG A 297 -10.40 -12.34 -1.77
N GLY A 298 -10.42 -13.63 -1.44
CA GLY A 298 -9.27 -14.37 -0.89
C GLY A 298 -9.21 -14.45 0.63
N GLY A 299 -9.94 -13.56 1.36
CA GLY A 299 -9.93 -13.57 2.83
C GLY A 299 -8.55 -13.26 3.44
N ILE A 300 -8.43 -13.36 4.74
CA ILE A 300 -7.19 -13.22 5.49
C ILE A 300 -6.45 -14.55 5.52
N GLU A 301 -5.14 -14.51 5.36
CA GLU A 301 -4.28 -15.68 5.45
C GLU A 301 -3.08 -15.40 6.35
N VAL A 302 -2.90 -16.23 7.35
CA VAL A 302 -1.71 -16.29 8.21
C VAL A 302 -0.98 -17.58 7.86
N ARG A 303 0.30 -17.48 7.51
CA ARG A 303 1.17 -18.65 7.27
C ARG A 303 2.29 -18.65 8.29
N ILE A 304 2.44 -19.74 9.01
CA ILE A 304 3.53 -19.99 9.94
C ILE A 304 4.38 -21.11 9.32
N ALA A 305 5.59 -20.78 8.88
CA ALA A 305 6.49 -21.74 8.25
C ALA A 305 7.91 -21.62 8.83
N ARG A 306 8.78 -22.61 8.56
CA ARG A 306 10.16 -22.63 9.07
C ARG A 306 11.01 -21.47 8.57
N ASP A 307 10.73 -20.96 7.40
CA ASP A 307 11.47 -19.85 6.74
C ASP A 307 10.94 -18.48 7.12
N ALA A 308 9.61 -18.33 7.27
CA ALA A 308 8.97 -17.05 7.53
C ALA A 308 7.57 -17.20 8.12
N VAL A 309 7.12 -16.15 8.81
CA VAL A 309 5.71 -15.90 9.08
C VAL A 309 5.19 -14.89 8.07
N THR A 310 4.06 -15.21 7.43
CA THR A 310 3.45 -14.33 6.42
C THR A 310 2.03 -13.98 6.84
N LEU A 311 1.72 -12.68 6.81
CA LEU A 311 0.40 -12.12 7.09
C LEU A 311 -0.14 -11.48 5.82
N SER A 312 -1.29 -11.90 5.34
CA SER A 312 -1.84 -11.43 4.08
C SER A 312 -3.33 -11.10 4.19
N ASN A 313 -3.71 -9.93 3.71
CA ASN A 313 -5.10 -9.46 3.69
C ASN A 313 -5.54 -8.97 2.31
N PRO A 314 -6.83 -9.10 1.96
CA PRO A 314 -7.40 -8.48 0.77
C PRO A 314 -7.32 -6.96 0.82
N GLY A 315 -7.10 -6.36 -0.36
CA GLY A 315 -6.97 -4.92 -0.54
C GLY A 315 -5.51 -4.45 -0.56
N GLY A 316 -5.22 -3.46 -1.39
CA GLY A 316 -3.93 -2.81 -1.49
C GLY A 316 -3.74 -1.72 -0.43
N PHE A 317 -2.60 -1.05 -0.47
CA PHE A 317 -2.34 0.11 0.39
C PHE A 317 -3.22 1.29 0.03
N ARG A 318 -3.79 1.93 1.04
CA ARG A 318 -4.58 3.16 0.87
C ARG A 318 -3.72 4.39 0.78
N MET A 319 -2.48 4.34 1.28
CA MET A 319 -1.43 5.35 1.15
C MET A 319 -0.27 4.81 0.33
N GLY A 320 0.67 5.64 -0.04
CA GLY A 320 1.92 5.19 -0.67
C GLY A 320 2.71 4.27 0.26
N MET A 321 3.34 3.22 -0.30
CA MET A 321 4.13 2.27 0.48
C MET A 321 5.27 2.97 1.25
N SER A 322 5.94 3.92 0.61
CA SER A 322 7.01 4.71 1.24
C SER A 322 6.51 5.46 2.47
N ALA A 323 5.33 6.09 2.40
CA ALA A 323 4.72 6.77 3.55
C ALA A 323 4.34 5.80 4.68
N ALA A 324 3.85 4.60 4.32
CA ALA A 324 3.54 3.55 5.29
C ALA A 324 4.79 3.05 6.03
N LEU A 325 5.91 2.91 5.32
CA LEU A 325 7.20 2.48 5.88
C LEU A 325 7.89 3.58 6.69
N ALA A 326 7.76 4.84 6.30
CA ALA A 326 8.31 5.98 7.04
C ALA A 326 7.59 6.21 8.38
N GLY A 327 6.33 5.78 8.48
CA GLY A 327 5.50 6.00 9.68
C GLY A 327 4.97 7.42 9.80
N GLY A 328 4.36 7.74 10.96
CA GLY A 328 3.79 9.06 11.23
C GLY A 328 2.43 9.33 10.56
N CYS A 329 2.01 8.49 9.61
CA CYS A 329 0.72 8.58 8.93
C CYS A 329 -0.08 7.29 9.10
N SER A 330 -1.41 7.42 9.16
CA SER A 330 -2.31 6.26 9.26
C SER A 330 -3.59 6.51 8.46
N ASP A 331 -3.89 5.61 7.54
CA ASP A 331 -5.17 5.61 6.80
C ASP A 331 -5.78 4.19 6.80
N PRO A 332 -6.26 3.71 7.95
CA PRO A 332 -6.81 2.37 8.09
C PRO A 332 -8.10 2.21 7.30
N ARG A 333 -8.30 1.03 6.68
CA ARG A 333 -9.53 0.72 5.94
C ARG A 333 -10.72 0.58 6.88
N ASN A 334 -10.52 0.03 8.07
CA ASN A 334 -11.55 -0.24 9.07
C ASN A 334 -11.26 0.53 10.37
N LEU A 335 -11.66 1.81 10.39
CA LEU A 335 -11.46 2.72 11.53
C LEU A 335 -12.15 2.22 12.82
N GLY A 336 -13.33 1.59 12.67
CA GLY A 336 -14.04 1.01 13.80
C GLY A 336 -13.26 -0.13 14.44
N LEU A 337 -12.74 -1.07 13.62
CA LEU A 337 -11.87 -2.14 14.10
C LEU A 337 -10.61 -1.60 14.75
N MET A 338 -9.94 -0.60 14.15
CA MET A 338 -8.76 0.02 14.75
C MET A 338 -9.08 0.60 16.13
N GLY A 339 -10.22 1.29 16.26
CA GLY A 339 -10.67 1.85 17.53
C GLY A 339 -10.89 0.77 18.60
N MET A 340 -11.53 -0.33 18.24
CA MET A 340 -11.77 -1.45 19.15
C MET A 340 -10.47 -2.17 19.54
N PHE A 341 -9.56 -2.43 18.59
CA PHE A 341 -8.24 -3.00 18.88
C PHE A 341 -7.39 -2.09 19.77
N ARG A 342 -7.46 -0.78 19.55
CA ARG A 342 -6.73 0.20 20.39
C ARG A 342 -7.19 0.16 21.85
N ARG A 343 -8.48 -0.03 22.10
CA ARG A 343 -9.03 -0.11 23.46
C ARG A 343 -8.45 -1.26 24.27
N ILE A 344 -8.03 -2.31 23.62
CA ILE A 344 -7.40 -3.48 24.26
C ILE A 344 -5.86 -3.50 24.05
N GLY A 345 -5.25 -2.36 23.70
CA GLY A 345 -3.80 -2.22 23.60
C GLY A 345 -3.15 -2.87 22.38
N LEU A 346 -3.93 -3.23 21.34
CA LEU A 346 -3.42 -3.98 20.19
C LEU A 346 -3.22 -3.14 18.92
N SER A 347 -3.49 -1.85 18.97
CA SER A 347 -3.31 -0.94 17.82
C SER A 347 -2.88 0.44 18.28
N ASP A 348 -2.03 1.09 17.50
CA ASP A 348 -1.59 2.46 17.69
C ASP A 348 -2.14 3.34 16.55
N SER A 349 -2.68 4.51 16.88
CA SER A 349 -3.16 5.50 15.92
C SER A 349 -2.06 6.45 15.40
N GLN A 350 -0.85 6.36 15.93
CA GLN A 350 0.25 7.29 15.61
C GLN A 350 1.07 6.88 14.37
N GLY A 351 0.64 5.85 13.64
CA GLY A 351 1.33 5.40 12.42
C GLY A 351 2.67 4.67 12.65
N ARG A 352 2.96 4.30 13.90
CA ARG A 352 4.17 3.52 14.25
C ARG A 352 4.03 2.02 13.98
N GLY A 353 2.86 1.56 13.55
CA GLY A 353 2.56 0.13 13.40
C GLY A 353 3.56 -0.61 12.52
N ILE A 354 3.81 -0.15 11.29
CA ILE A 354 4.74 -0.80 10.36
C ILE A 354 6.21 -0.61 10.78
N PRO A 355 6.70 0.61 11.05
CA PRO A 355 8.05 0.79 11.58
C PRO A 355 8.31 -0.01 12.87
N GLY A 356 7.37 -0.02 13.80
CA GLY A 356 7.46 -0.77 15.04
C GLY A 356 7.53 -2.29 14.85
N ILE A 357 6.82 -2.83 13.84
CA ILE A 357 6.92 -4.25 13.47
C ILE A 357 8.33 -4.57 13.00
N PHE A 358 8.91 -3.73 12.14
CA PHE A 358 10.24 -3.91 11.60
C PHE A 358 11.29 -3.84 12.71
N GLU A 359 11.21 -2.81 13.53
CA GLU A 359 12.12 -2.62 14.68
C GLU A 359 12.07 -3.81 15.67
N SER A 360 10.85 -4.21 16.08
CA SER A 360 10.69 -5.32 17.03
C SER A 360 11.19 -6.64 16.45
N TRP A 361 10.95 -6.90 15.16
CA TRP A 361 11.42 -8.11 14.50
C TRP A 361 12.95 -8.15 14.41
N GLN A 362 13.59 -7.02 14.12
CA GLN A 362 15.04 -6.90 13.98
C GLN A 362 15.80 -7.09 15.30
N LYS A 363 15.22 -6.71 16.45
CA LYS A 363 15.82 -6.95 17.78
C LYS A 363 16.18 -8.41 18.02
N GLY A 364 15.46 -9.34 17.40
CA GLY A 364 15.72 -10.78 17.46
C GLY A 364 16.83 -11.30 16.55
N GLY A 365 17.63 -10.45 15.89
CA GLY A 365 18.71 -10.85 14.98
C GLY A 365 18.25 -11.56 13.73
N ARG A 366 17.01 -11.34 13.29
CA ARG A 366 16.35 -12.02 12.16
C ARG A 366 16.42 -11.21 10.88
N GLY A 367 16.04 -11.85 9.77
CA GLY A 367 16.01 -11.18 8.48
C GLY A 367 15.04 -9.99 8.44
N THR A 368 15.28 -9.07 7.54
CA THR A 368 14.48 -7.84 7.39
C THR A 368 13.05 -8.17 6.94
N PRO A 369 12.01 -7.70 7.66
CA PRO A 369 10.63 -7.85 7.20
C PRO A 369 10.43 -7.27 5.81
N ALA A 370 9.54 -7.86 5.03
CA ALA A 370 9.18 -7.38 3.70
C ALA A 370 7.69 -7.09 3.62
N LEU A 371 7.35 -5.92 3.08
CA LEU A 371 5.97 -5.51 2.84
C LEU A 371 5.76 -5.38 1.34
N ARG A 372 4.74 -6.06 0.80
CA ARG A 372 4.47 -6.08 -0.63
C ARG A 372 2.99 -5.89 -0.93
N GLU A 373 2.71 -5.30 -2.08
CA GLU A 373 1.38 -5.20 -2.66
C GLU A 373 1.29 -6.12 -3.88
N SER A 374 0.22 -6.91 -3.95
CA SER A 374 -0.12 -7.74 -5.10
C SER A 374 -1.42 -7.24 -5.70
N PHE A 375 -1.54 -7.30 -7.03
CA PHE A 375 -2.74 -6.88 -7.76
C PHE A 375 -3.53 -8.05 -8.35
N ARG A 376 -3.09 -9.32 -8.10
CA ARG A 376 -3.77 -10.53 -8.60
C ARG A 376 -3.77 -11.68 -7.59
N PRO A 377 -4.78 -11.74 -6.74
CA PRO A 377 -5.77 -10.72 -6.37
C PRO A 377 -5.11 -9.56 -5.64
N GLU A 378 -5.82 -8.43 -5.54
CA GLU A 378 -5.32 -7.28 -4.79
C GLU A 378 -5.18 -7.61 -3.31
N ARG A 379 -3.93 -7.62 -2.82
CA ARG A 379 -3.58 -8.02 -1.45
C ARG A 379 -2.37 -7.26 -0.95
N THR A 380 -2.35 -7.06 0.34
CA THR A 380 -1.17 -6.66 1.09
C THR A 380 -0.57 -7.90 1.76
N VAL A 381 0.75 -8.03 1.69
CA VAL A 381 1.49 -9.16 2.26
C VAL A 381 2.65 -8.64 3.08
N LEU A 382 2.65 -8.95 4.38
CA LEU A 382 3.77 -8.75 5.30
C LEU A 382 4.46 -10.10 5.50
N THR A 383 5.75 -10.15 5.19
CA THR A 383 6.60 -11.32 5.41
C THR A 383 7.60 -11.02 6.53
N LEU A 384 7.63 -11.87 7.54
CA LEU A 384 8.53 -11.81 8.70
C LEU A 384 9.48 -13.01 8.61
N PRO A 385 10.70 -12.85 8.08
CA PRO A 385 11.63 -13.96 7.86
C PRO A 385 12.18 -14.48 9.19
N ARG A 386 12.12 -15.81 9.41
CA ARG A 386 12.56 -16.46 10.65
C ARG A 386 14.03 -16.75 10.69
N ARG A 387 14.64 -17.06 9.57
CA ARG A 387 16.08 -17.33 9.55
C ARG A 387 16.83 -16.03 9.73
N PRO A 388 17.89 -16.04 10.56
CA PRO A 388 18.86 -14.96 10.48
C PRO A 388 19.29 -14.86 9.01
N ALA A 389 19.45 -13.63 8.52
CA ALA A 389 20.09 -13.47 7.23
C ALA A 389 21.41 -14.29 7.27
N PRO A 390 21.76 -15.08 6.23
CA PRO A 390 23.11 -15.59 6.15
C PRO A 390 24.04 -14.41 6.41
N GLU A 391 25.14 -14.63 7.14
CA GLU A 391 26.10 -13.60 7.59
C GLU A 391 26.69 -12.79 6.43
N ILE A 392 25.86 -12.06 5.76
CA ILE A 392 26.27 -10.89 4.99
C ILE A 392 26.18 -9.77 6.02
N PRO A 393 27.23 -9.00 6.25
CA PRO A 393 27.28 -7.97 7.30
C PRO A 393 26.00 -7.18 7.33
N MET A 394 25.44 -6.98 8.51
CA MET A 394 24.15 -6.28 8.73
C MET A 394 24.13 -4.90 8.04
N THR A 395 25.29 -4.26 7.90
CA THR A 395 25.57 -3.08 7.09
C THR A 395 25.19 -3.28 5.60
N ALA A 396 25.33 -4.46 4.99
CA ALA A 396 25.09 -4.64 3.56
C ALA A 396 23.63 -4.93 3.19
N ARG A 397 22.78 -5.41 4.10
CA ARG A 397 21.38 -5.78 3.81
C ARG A 397 20.32 -4.78 4.27
N VAL A 398 20.49 -4.20 5.45
CA VAL A 398 19.70 -3.01 5.86
C VAL A 398 20.02 -1.88 4.89
N THR A 399 21.29 -1.79 4.50
CA THR A 399 21.72 -0.87 3.45
C THR A 399 21.10 -1.21 2.08
N ALA A 400 20.96 -2.45 1.68
CA ALA A 400 20.40 -2.77 0.34
C ALA A 400 18.90 -2.45 0.24
N TRP A 401 18.10 -2.67 1.28
CA TRP A 401 16.67 -2.41 1.25
C TRP A 401 16.32 -0.94 1.59
N LEU A 402 16.96 -0.37 2.60
CA LEU A 402 16.94 1.07 2.87
C LEU A 402 17.53 1.83 1.68
N ARG A 403 18.62 1.33 1.08
CA ARG A 403 19.20 1.87 -0.15
C ARG A 403 18.23 1.79 -1.31
N GLU A 404 17.47 0.73 -1.51
CA GLU A 404 16.52 0.63 -2.62
C GLU A 404 15.32 1.60 -2.43
N SER A 405 14.78 1.71 -1.20
CA SER A 405 13.72 2.67 -0.87
C SER A 405 14.22 4.11 -0.85
N GLN A 406 15.38 4.35 -0.24
CA GLN A 406 15.99 5.67 -0.15
C GLN A 406 16.62 6.08 -1.48
N ARG A 407 17.20 5.13 -2.21
CA ARG A 407 17.64 5.29 -3.58
C ARG A 407 16.48 5.71 -4.49
N SER A 408 15.35 5.03 -4.41
CA SER A 408 14.13 5.41 -5.15
C SER A 408 13.60 6.78 -4.72
N ALA A 409 13.73 7.15 -3.46
CA ALA A 409 13.34 8.46 -2.96
C ALA A 409 14.31 9.58 -3.43
N VAL A 410 15.62 9.33 -3.41
CA VAL A 410 16.64 10.26 -3.96
C VAL A 410 16.45 10.44 -5.46
N ILE A 411 16.24 9.36 -6.19
CA ILE A 411 15.94 9.40 -7.63
C ILE A 411 14.64 10.17 -7.89
N ALA A 412 13.58 9.94 -7.12
CA ALA A 412 12.32 10.67 -7.24
C ALA A 412 12.47 12.16 -6.91
N TYR A 413 13.29 12.50 -5.92
CA TYR A 413 13.57 13.90 -5.58
C TYR A 413 14.37 14.59 -6.67
N LEU A 414 15.48 14.00 -7.13
CA LEU A 414 16.27 14.52 -8.24
C LEU A 414 15.52 14.52 -9.58
N THR A 415 14.45 13.75 -9.67
CA THR A 415 13.50 13.76 -10.76
C THR A 415 12.65 15.04 -10.79
N SER A 416 12.23 15.50 -9.64
CA SER A 416 11.41 16.71 -9.50
C SER A 416 12.26 17.99 -9.36
N HIS A 417 13.54 17.83 -9.03
CA HIS A 417 14.49 18.92 -8.85
C HIS A 417 15.73 18.62 -9.70
N ILE A 418 15.99 19.40 -10.73
CA ILE A 418 17.04 19.14 -11.73
C ILE A 418 18.39 18.81 -11.10
N THR A 419 18.74 19.52 -10.02
CA THR A 419 19.93 19.26 -9.21
C THR A 419 19.61 19.43 -7.73
N ALA A 420 20.36 18.76 -6.86
CA ALA A 420 20.28 18.96 -5.42
C ALA A 420 21.64 18.77 -4.74
N THR A 421 21.88 19.48 -3.65
CA THR A 421 23.02 19.23 -2.75
C THR A 421 22.70 18.06 -1.80
N GLU A 422 23.71 17.46 -1.19
CA GLU A 422 23.52 16.45 -0.15
C GLU A 422 22.66 16.97 1.01
N ALA A 423 22.86 18.23 1.41
CA ALA A 423 22.11 18.87 2.48
C ALA A 423 20.61 19.03 2.14
N GLU A 424 20.28 19.41 0.90
CA GLU A 424 18.91 19.50 0.39
C GLU A 424 18.23 18.13 0.39
N LEU A 425 18.90 17.10 -0.13
CA LEU A 425 18.39 15.72 -0.16
C LEU A 425 18.19 15.18 1.25
N ARG A 426 19.15 15.40 2.15
CA ARG A 426 19.06 14.97 3.54
C ARG A 426 17.88 15.61 4.26
N SER A 427 17.71 16.92 4.10
CA SER A 427 16.60 17.67 4.71
C SER A 427 15.25 17.26 4.16
N ALA A 428 15.10 17.22 2.85
CA ALA A 428 13.82 16.92 2.18
C ALA A 428 13.35 15.48 2.40
N LEU A 429 14.29 14.52 2.39
CA LEU A 429 13.99 13.09 2.52
C LEU A 429 14.16 12.57 3.96
N ARG A 430 14.51 13.46 4.90
CA ARG A 430 14.77 13.16 6.32
C ARG A 430 15.72 11.97 6.49
N LEU A 431 16.80 11.96 5.72
CA LEU A 431 17.80 10.90 5.77
C LEU A 431 18.72 11.09 6.98
N PRO A 432 19.12 10.00 7.67
CA PRO A 432 20.10 10.07 8.76
C PRO A 432 21.45 10.64 8.31
N GLU A 433 22.20 11.23 9.24
CA GLU A 433 23.54 11.72 8.98
C GLU A 433 24.47 10.58 8.53
N GLY A 434 25.25 10.80 7.46
CA GLY A 434 26.08 9.78 6.83
C GLY A 434 25.39 8.87 5.81
N CYS A 435 24.06 8.69 5.91
CA CYS A 435 23.31 7.79 5.02
C CYS A 435 23.15 8.39 3.62
N CYS A 436 23.01 9.71 3.52
CA CYS A 436 22.84 10.41 2.24
C CYS A 436 24.12 10.33 1.40
N GLY A 437 25.28 10.56 2.00
CA GLY A 437 26.58 10.47 1.34
C GLY A 437 26.87 9.06 0.80
N GLU A 438 26.58 8.00 1.59
CA GLU A 438 26.73 6.61 1.13
C GLU A 438 25.79 6.26 -0.03
N LEU A 439 24.55 6.77 0.00
CA LEU A 439 23.58 6.58 -1.09
C LEU A 439 24.04 7.28 -2.36
N LEU A 440 24.49 8.53 -2.25
CA LEU A 440 25.00 9.30 -3.38
C LEU A 440 26.26 8.65 -3.95
N TYR A 441 27.18 8.17 -3.08
CA TYR A 441 28.36 7.43 -3.54
C TYR A 441 27.96 6.17 -4.33
N GLY A 442 26.98 5.41 -3.85
CA GLY A 442 26.47 4.24 -4.56
C GLY A 442 25.82 4.58 -5.92
N LEU A 443 25.05 5.68 -5.96
CA LEU A 443 24.39 6.17 -7.17
C LEU A 443 25.38 6.77 -8.18
N LEU A 444 26.48 7.36 -7.72
CA LEU A 444 27.61 7.80 -8.56
C LEU A 444 28.36 6.61 -9.13
N ALA A 445 28.66 5.59 -8.29
CA ALA A 445 29.42 4.41 -8.68
C ALA A 445 28.72 3.56 -9.74
N ASP A 446 27.37 3.44 -9.70
CA ASP A 446 26.59 2.73 -10.71
C ASP A 446 26.13 3.63 -11.87
N GLY A 447 26.51 4.90 -11.84
CA GLY A 447 26.24 5.86 -12.90
C GLY A 447 24.80 6.32 -12.99
N THR A 448 23.98 6.16 -11.95
CA THR A 448 22.61 6.69 -11.90
C THR A 448 22.56 8.19 -11.66
N VAL A 449 23.55 8.69 -10.91
CA VAL A 449 23.71 10.12 -10.57
C VAL A 449 25.08 10.59 -11.06
N THR A 450 25.20 11.87 -11.43
CA THR A 450 26.46 12.53 -11.72
C THR A 450 26.55 13.83 -10.92
N GLU A 451 27.77 14.30 -10.76
CA GLU A 451 28.00 15.65 -10.27
C GLU A 451 27.57 16.66 -11.33
N ALA A 452 26.80 17.67 -10.92
CA ALA A 452 26.36 18.76 -11.78
C ALA A 452 27.38 19.91 -11.72
N GLU A 453 27.57 20.61 -12.85
CA GLU A 453 28.34 21.85 -12.84
C GLU A 453 27.70 22.86 -11.89
N SER A 454 28.42 23.26 -10.83
CA SER A 454 27.97 24.26 -9.86
C SER A 454 28.86 25.51 -9.92
N SER A 455 28.25 26.67 -9.86
CA SER A 455 28.95 27.94 -9.75
C SER A 455 29.27 28.36 -8.31
N GLY A 456 29.11 27.45 -7.32
CA GLY A 456 29.28 27.67 -5.88
C GLY A 456 30.16 26.59 -5.21
N GLU A 457 30.44 26.77 -3.91
CA GLU A 457 31.29 25.86 -3.12
C GLU A 457 30.61 24.50 -2.81
N ASP A 458 29.27 24.37 -2.95
CA ASP A 458 28.54 23.16 -2.64
C ASP A 458 28.41 22.24 -3.86
N LEU A 459 28.84 20.99 -3.69
CA LEU A 459 28.71 19.93 -4.70
C LEU A 459 27.23 19.62 -4.95
N ARG A 460 26.78 19.72 -6.20
CA ARG A 460 25.42 19.39 -6.60
C ARG A 460 25.41 18.07 -7.37
N TYR A 461 24.34 17.32 -7.16
CA TYR A 461 24.11 16.04 -7.80
C TYR A 461 22.89 16.14 -8.73
N GLN A 462 22.99 15.48 -9.85
CA GLN A 462 21.88 15.33 -10.81
C GLN A 462 21.78 13.89 -11.26
N LEU A 463 20.62 13.50 -11.74
CA LEU A 463 20.52 12.22 -12.44
C LEU A 463 21.44 12.29 -13.66
N ARG A 464 22.16 11.21 -13.92
CA ARG A 464 23.04 11.16 -15.08
C ARG A 464 22.20 11.38 -16.32
N PRO A 465 22.60 12.35 -17.19
CA PRO A 465 21.86 12.67 -18.40
C PRO A 465 21.63 11.47 -19.30
#